data_c6283d7a73ad0e2c81df58fbe7549455
#
_entry.id   c6283d7a73ad0e2c81df58fbe7549455
#
_cell.length_a   1.000
_cell.length_b   1.000
_cell.length_c   1.000
_cell.angle_alpha   90.00
_cell.angle_beta   90.00
_cell.angle_gamma   90.00
#
_symmetry.space_group_name_H-M   'P 1'
#
loop_
_entity.id
_entity.type
_entity.pdbx_description
1 polymer ?
#
loop_
_entity_poly.entity_id
_entity_poly.type
_entity_poly.pdbx_seq_one_letter_code
_entity_poly.pdbx_strand_id
1 'polypeptide(L)'
;MHLSKPLLGLGLLAAVPLSAAAATYNVGPGRQYTQLTTLFNSDNLAPGDIVEVDGNASYAGNIVVGDDDSGTQASPVTIRWRRVAGATRPLLSGGTHTIKFQQSNHIVFEGFEVTGGSSSCIFSEAHNATVRDVYVHDCPSHGILGADQNSGSFTLEYSEIARSGQGDRRHAIYMQSDEVAYPDTVFRMRYNYVHSATGGVLVRVRHQRAEIHYNWIEGSDLHEVELIGPDCETQKAGWTADLRREDAELVGNVIIHRSTSRSGNALRIGGDLNGRNQGRTRLVNNTILMDRSGTANAVLVQLGQGSLEMHNNVIYQPASGSAPNIVRENPASNVDTPYCGPQSREPWSDGRKVAGSNNWVQASAALVPAEWTGTLRGSDPMFTDLAQLNFRPRAGSPLLNAGNNAPATPSAFPFPTPQVLPAFDPPRRTKLAVGDAHARLMPEGRIDIGAFEQFDIDQVSDLIRVNGSQPLIPPRPAGTAAQ
;
A
#
# COMPACT_ATOMS: atom_id res chain seq x y z
N MET A 1 -24.87 -78.98 -12.28
CA MET A 1 -23.48 -78.62 -12.41
C MET A 1 -23.43 -77.10 -12.74
N HIS A 2 -23.23 -76.27 -11.74
CA HIS A 2 -23.06 -74.84 -11.91
C HIS A 2 -21.60 -74.49 -11.63
N LEU A 3 -20.88 -74.02 -12.65
CA LEU A 3 -19.52 -73.54 -12.55
C LEU A 3 -19.57 -72.03 -12.25
N SER A 4 -19.14 -71.63 -11.05
CA SER A 4 -18.90 -70.25 -10.65
C SER A 4 -17.54 -69.80 -11.12
N LYS A 5 -17.50 -68.68 -11.86
CA LYS A 5 -16.27 -67.99 -12.27
C LYS A 5 -15.80 -67.02 -11.15
N PRO A 6 -14.50 -66.95 -10.85
CA PRO A 6 -13.97 -65.90 -9.92
C PRO A 6 -13.84 -64.54 -10.62
N LEU A 7 -14.34 -63.49 -9.98
CA LEU A 7 -14.03 -62.09 -10.34
C LEU A 7 -12.62 -61.77 -9.87
N LEU A 8 -11.73 -61.46 -10.80
CA LEU A 8 -10.46 -60.79 -10.51
C LEU A 8 -10.75 -59.31 -10.25
N GLY A 9 -10.61 -58.86 -9.02
CA GLY A 9 -10.62 -57.45 -8.68
C GLY A 9 -9.30 -56.78 -9.09
N LEU A 10 -9.33 -55.88 -10.07
CA LEU A 10 -8.20 -55.01 -10.41
C LEU A 10 -8.14 -53.90 -9.36
N GLY A 11 -7.19 -53.96 -8.45
CA GLY A 11 -6.90 -52.87 -7.51
C GLY A 11 -6.24 -51.72 -8.27
N LEU A 12 -6.94 -50.57 -8.40
CA LEU A 12 -6.34 -49.33 -8.83
C LEU A 12 -5.40 -48.83 -7.72
N LEU A 13 -4.09 -48.98 -7.90
CA LEU A 13 -3.11 -48.25 -7.09
C LEU A 13 -3.19 -46.78 -7.52
N ALA A 14 -3.79 -45.94 -6.68
CA ALA A 14 -3.68 -44.47 -6.80
C ALA A 14 -2.22 -44.10 -6.54
N ALA A 15 -1.50 -43.69 -7.58
CA ALA A 15 -0.19 -43.10 -7.44
C ALA A 15 -0.37 -41.71 -6.75
N VAL A 16 0.02 -41.64 -5.48
CA VAL A 16 0.15 -40.36 -4.77
C VAL A 16 1.33 -39.68 -5.40
N PRO A 17 1.16 -38.45 -5.99
CA PRO A 17 2.30 -37.70 -6.49
C PRO A 17 3.23 -37.39 -5.31
N LEU A 18 4.47 -37.92 -5.35
CA LEU A 18 5.52 -37.40 -4.47
C LEU A 18 5.75 -35.94 -4.86
N SER A 19 5.30 -35.01 -4.00
CA SER A 19 5.78 -33.63 -4.09
C SER A 19 7.29 -33.64 -3.87
N ALA A 20 8.06 -33.14 -4.84
CA ALA A 20 9.49 -32.91 -4.65
C ALA A 20 9.67 -32.02 -3.40
N ALA A 21 10.62 -32.36 -2.53
CA ALA A 21 10.93 -31.48 -1.40
C ALA A 21 11.48 -30.15 -1.93
N ALA A 22 11.02 -29.03 -1.35
CA ALA A 22 11.51 -27.72 -1.71
C ALA A 22 13.03 -27.61 -1.57
N ALA A 23 13.69 -27.10 -2.59
CA ALA A 23 15.14 -26.91 -2.60
C ALA A 23 15.54 -25.57 -1.95
N THR A 24 16.78 -25.49 -1.44
CA THR A 24 17.37 -24.25 -0.98
C THR A 24 18.62 -23.94 -1.76
N TYR A 25 18.60 -22.80 -2.48
CA TYR A 25 19.70 -22.25 -3.25
C TYR A 25 20.42 -21.19 -2.42
N ASN A 26 21.76 -21.32 -2.29
CA ASN A 26 22.55 -20.35 -1.54
C ASN A 26 23.32 -19.46 -2.50
N VAL A 27 23.13 -18.14 -2.38
CA VAL A 27 23.77 -17.11 -3.21
C VAL A 27 24.67 -16.23 -2.36
N GLY A 28 25.92 -16.05 -2.77
CA GLY A 28 26.86 -15.19 -2.06
C GLY A 28 28.32 -15.47 -2.33
N PRO A 29 29.23 -14.70 -1.75
CA PRO A 29 30.67 -14.94 -1.87
C PRO A 29 31.06 -16.35 -1.40
N GLY A 30 31.70 -17.11 -2.28
CA GLY A 30 32.10 -18.48 -2.00
C GLY A 30 30.96 -19.52 -2.04
N ARG A 31 29.76 -19.14 -2.46
CA ARG A 31 28.65 -20.05 -2.71
C ARG A 31 28.70 -20.60 -4.13
N GLN A 32 27.84 -21.60 -4.40
CA GLN A 32 27.65 -22.13 -5.77
C GLN A 32 27.29 -21.01 -6.76
N TYR A 33 26.36 -20.13 -6.35
CA TYR A 33 25.99 -18.94 -7.10
C TYR A 33 26.57 -17.71 -6.41
N THR A 34 27.46 -16.99 -7.09
CA THR A 34 28.05 -15.76 -6.54
C THR A 34 27.19 -14.53 -6.78
N GLN A 35 26.25 -14.62 -7.73
CA GLN A 35 25.30 -13.56 -8.11
C GLN A 35 23.91 -14.16 -8.31
N LEU A 36 22.86 -13.36 -8.03
CA LEU A 36 21.48 -13.74 -8.31
C LEU A 36 21.22 -13.93 -9.81
N THR A 37 21.85 -13.10 -10.66
CA THR A 37 21.77 -13.23 -12.11
C THR A 37 22.34 -14.58 -12.60
N THR A 38 23.35 -15.12 -11.92
CA THR A 38 23.90 -16.44 -12.28
C THR A 38 22.90 -17.55 -11.95
N LEU A 39 22.25 -17.48 -10.80
CA LEU A 39 21.21 -18.45 -10.40
C LEU A 39 20.07 -18.46 -11.41
N PHE A 40 19.40 -17.32 -11.62
CA PHE A 40 18.22 -17.23 -12.48
C PHE A 40 18.49 -17.42 -13.98
N ASN A 41 19.75 -17.40 -14.41
CA ASN A 41 20.13 -17.73 -15.79
C ASN A 41 20.46 -19.21 -15.99
N SER A 42 20.68 -19.98 -14.93
CA SER A 42 21.13 -21.37 -15.03
C SER A 42 20.16 -22.40 -14.46
N ASP A 43 19.28 -22.00 -13.56
CA ASP A 43 18.37 -22.90 -12.87
C ASP A 43 16.98 -22.27 -12.81
N ASN A 44 15.96 -23.11 -12.91
CA ASN A 44 14.56 -22.74 -12.71
C ASN A 44 14.12 -23.19 -11.31
N LEU A 45 13.36 -22.36 -10.64
CA LEU A 45 12.86 -22.62 -9.30
C LEU A 45 11.50 -23.34 -9.36
N ALA A 46 11.31 -24.30 -8.46
CA ALA A 46 10.04 -24.99 -8.29
C ALA A 46 9.21 -24.34 -7.15
N PRO A 47 7.87 -24.54 -7.14
CA PRO A 47 7.01 -24.07 -6.05
C PRO A 47 7.51 -24.54 -4.67
N GLY A 48 7.73 -23.58 -3.77
CA GLY A 48 8.24 -23.80 -2.42
C GLY A 48 9.75 -23.65 -2.27
N ASP A 49 10.50 -23.49 -3.36
CA ASP A 49 11.94 -23.30 -3.31
C ASP A 49 12.33 -21.98 -2.61
N ILE A 50 13.50 -22.00 -1.99
CA ILE A 50 14.04 -20.88 -1.23
C ILE A 50 15.39 -20.48 -1.79
N VAL A 51 15.56 -19.20 -2.09
CA VAL A 51 16.84 -18.58 -2.40
C VAL A 51 17.33 -17.82 -1.18
N GLU A 52 18.38 -18.30 -0.54
CA GLU A 52 19.03 -17.63 0.60
C GLU A 52 20.23 -16.83 0.14
N VAL A 53 20.18 -15.51 0.36
CA VAL A 53 21.20 -14.56 -0.11
C VAL A 53 22.03 -14.07 1.06
N ASP A 54 23.35 -14.19 0.96
CA ASP A 54 24.27 -13.75 2.00
C ASP A 54 24.28 -12.22 2.12
N GLY A 55 24.24 -11.73 3.37
CA GLY A 55 24.47 -10.32 3.71
C GLY A 55 25.95 -9.93 3.60
N ASN A 56 26.28 -8.67 3.95
CA ASN A 56 27.62 -8.08 3.81
C ASN A 56 28.17 -8.17 2.38
N ALA A 57 27.32 -8.23 1.38
CA ALA A 57 27.69 -8.39 -0.02
C ALA A 57 26.78 -7.53 -0.92
N SER A 58 27.34 -7.19 -2.10
CA SER A 58 26.60 -6.47 -3.14
C SER A 58 26.43 -7.36 -4.37
N TYR A 59 25.24 -7.25 -4.97
CA TYR A 59 24.84 -8.03 -6.13
C TYR A 59 24.46 -7.08 -7.27
N ALA A 60 24.93 -7.39 -8.47
CA ALA A 60 24.63 -6.58 -9.64
C ALA A 60 23.14 -6.65 -10.01
N GLY A 61 22.58 -5.50 -10.41
CA GLY A 61 21.22 -5.40 -10.94
C GLY A 61 21.01 -6.11 -12.28
N ASN A 62 19.89 -5.85 -12.94
CA ASN A 62 19.33 -6.62 -14.05
C ASN A 62 19.03 -8.09 -13.66
N ILE A 63 18.64 -8.29 -12.40
CA ILE A 63 18.16 -9.58 -11.92
C ILE A 63 16.76 -9.79 -12.50
N VAL A 64 16.55 -10.88 -13.21
CA VAL A 64 15.23 -11.27 -13.75
C VAL A 64 14.85 -12.60 -13.12
N VAL A 65 13.72 -12.60 -12.42
CA VAL A 65 13.02 -13.79 -11.94
C VAL A 65 11.95 -14.08 -12.99
N GLY A 66 12.07 -15.17 -13.70
CA GLY A 66 11.27 -15.51 -14.87
C GLY A 66 9.93 -16.19 -14.53
N ASP A 67 9.14 -16.46 -15.55
CA ASP A 67 7.84 -17.16 -15.42
C ASP A 67 8.01 -18.63 -14.97
N ASP A 68 9.13 -19.25 -15.32
CA ASP A 68 9.53 -20.57 -14.91
C ASP A 68 10.04 -20.67 -13.47
N ASP A 69 10.21 -19.53 -12.78
CA ASP A 69 10.51 -19.42 -11.35
C ASP A 69 9.25 -19.23 -10.48
N SER A 70 8.07 -19.51 -11.01
CA SER A 70 6.81 -19.26 -10.31
C SER A 70 6.56 -20.25 -9.18
N GLY A 71 6.07 -19.73 -8.05
CA GLY A 71 5.49 -20.52 -6.99
C GLY A 71 4.00 -20.85 -7.22
N THR A 72 3.35 -21.29 -6.16
CA THR A 72 1.90 -21.40 -6.06
C THR A 72 1.42 -20.65 -4.81
N GLN A 73 0.12 -20.42 -4.68
CA GLN A 73 -0.43 -19.82 -3.46
C GLN A 73 -0.08 -20.63 -2.19
N ALA A 74 -0.09 -21.96 -2.28
CA ALA A 74 0.22 -22.84 -1.16
C ALA A 74 1.73 -23.02 -0.93
N SER A 75 2.55 -22.78 -1.95
CA SER A 75 3.99 -22.98 -1.94
C SER A 75 4.68 -21.88 -2.75
N PRO A 76 4.76 -20.64 -2.24
CA PRO A 76 5.44 -19.55 -2.94
C PRO A 76 6.93 -19.80 -3.04
N VAL A 77 7.56 -19.33 -4.10
CA VAL A 77 9.01 -19.22 -4.17
C VAL A 77 9.45 -18.06 -3.28
N THR A 78 10.46 -18.28 -2.45
CA THR A 78 10.94 -17.28 -1.49
C THR A 78 12.37 -16.89 -1.79
N ILE A 79 12.60 -15.62 -2.08
CA ILE A 79 13.95 -15.03 -2.26
C ILE A 79 14.19 -14.17 -1.02
N ARG A 80 15.13 -14.57 -0.16
CA ARG A 80 15.29 -13.91 1.14
C ARG A 80 16.74 -13.70 1.56
N TRP A 81 16.95 -12.69 2.38
CA TRP A 81 18.19 -12.50 3.09
C TRP A 81 18.44 -13.65 4.09
N ARG A 82 19.58 -14.33 4.00
CA ARG A 82 20.07 -15.26 5.03
C ARG A 82 20.59 -14.46 6.22
N ARG A 83 19.75 -14.26 7.23
CA ARG A 83 20.07 -13.45 8.38
C ARG A 83 21.13 -14.10 9.25
N VAL A 84 22.25 -13.40 9.45
CA VAL A 84 23.32 -13.74 10.38
C VAL A 84 23.52 -12.57 11.32
N ALA A 85 23.68 -12.83 12.61
CA ALA A 85 23.88 -11.79 13.60
C ALA A 85 25.08 -10.87 13.23
N GLY A 86 24.84 -9.57 13.24
CA GLY A 86 25.84 -8.56 12.87
C GLY A 86 26.07 -8.35 11.37
N ALA A 87 25.42 -9.13 10.49
CA ALA A 87 25.50 -8.90 9.06
C ALA A 87 24.57 -7.75 8.61
N THR A 88 25.03 -6.97 7.63
CA THR A 88 24.18 -6.02 6.89
C THR A 88 23.35 -6.75 5.85
N ARG A 89 22.27 -6.09 5.37
CA ARG A 89 21.43 -6.61 4.29
C ARG A 89 22.24 -6.85 3.03
N PRO A 90 21.88 -7.85 2.19
CA PRO A 90 22.38 -7.93 0.82
C PRO A 90 21.93 -6.69 0.02
N LEU A 91 22.87 -6.01 -0.61
CA LEU A 91 22.65 -4.85 -1.44
C LEU A 91 22.48 -5.26 -2.90
N LEU A 92 21.33 -5.00 -3.49
CA LEU A 92 21.12 -5.13 -4.94
C LEU A 92 21.25 -3.74 -5.57
N SER A 93 22.08 -3.56 -6.60
CA SER A 93 22.30 -2.23 -7.14
C SER A 93 22.52 -2.16 -8.65
N GLY A 94 22.01 -1.07 -9.25
CA GLY A 94 22.23 -0.73 -10.65
C GLY A 94 21.32 -1.49 -11.62
N GLY A 95 21.71 -1.52 -12.88
CA GLY A 95 20.94 -2.10 -13.97
C GLY A 95 19.84 -1.19 -14.51
N THR A 96 19.07 -1.69 -15.46
CA THR A 96 17.84 -1.01 -15.96
C THR A 96 16.72 -1.14 -14.92
N HIS A 97 16.43 -2.38 -14.54
CA HIS A 97 15.69 -2.72 -13.33
C HIS A 97 16.68 -3.42 -12.40
N THR A 98 16.77 -2.98 -11.13
CA THR A 98 17.67 -3.68 -10.22
C THR A 98 17.20 -5.12 -10.03
N ILE A 99 15.90 -5.32 -9.82
CA ILE A 99 15.27 -6.64 -9.91
C ILE A 99 13.93 -6.53 -10.65
N LYS A 100 13.64 -7.51 -11.50
CA LYS A 100 12.40 -7.65 -12.23
C LYS A 100 11.75 -9.01 -11.93
N PHE A 101 10.48 -8.99 -11.56
CA PHE A 101 9.60 -10.16 -11.53
C PHE A 101 8.86 -10.23 -12.86
N GLN A 102 9.36 -11.07 -13.76
CA GLN A 102 8.84 -11.18 -15.13
C GLN A 102 7.89 -12.37 -15.22
N GLN A 103 6.60 -12.12 -15.01
CA GLN A 103 5.55 -13.14 -14.99
C GLN A 103 5.79 -14.26 -13.97
N SER A 104 6.69 -14.06 -13.03
CA SER A 104 6.96 -14.97 -11.92
C SER A 104 5.92 -14.77 -10.82
N ASN A 105 4.92 -15.64 -10.78
CA ASN A 105 3.80 -15.52 -9.86
C ASN A 105 4.10 -16.18 -8.51
N HIS A 106 3.39 -15.71 -7.46
CA HIS A 106 3.53 -16.25 -6.10
C HIS A 106 4.97 -16.20 -5.56
N ILE A 107 5.58 -15.01 -5.63
CA ILE A 107 6.94 -14.74 -5.16
C ILE A 107 6.88 -14.01 -3.81
N VAL A 108 7.76 -14.39 -2.88
CA VAL A 108 8.08 -13.61 -1.68
C VAL A 108 9.52 -13.11 -1.78
N PHE A 109 9.70 -11.79 -1.77
CA PHE A 109 11.00 -11.12 -1.81
C PHE A 109 11.21 -10.36 -0.50
N GLU A 110 12.22 -10.76 0.29
CA GLU A 110 12.35 -10.30 1.67
C GLU A 110 13.77 -9.96 2.10
N GLY A 111 13.94 -8.81 2.74
CA GLY A 111 15.13 -8.51 3.52
C GLY A 111 16.27 -7.79 2.77
N PHE A 112 16.01 -7.22 1.62
CA PHE A 112 17.03 -6.61 0.76
C PHE A 112 17.12 -5.10 0.90
N GLU A 113 18.30 -4.56 0.59
CA GLU A 113 18.53 -3.17 0.22
C GLU A 113 18.61 -3.09 -1.31
N VAL A 114 17.84 -2.18 -1.93
CA VAL A 114 17.69 -2.10 -3.40
C VAL A 114 17.86 -0.67 -3.87
N THR A 115 18.76 -0.41 -4.81
CA THR A 115 19.09 0.93 -5.27
C THR A 115 19.55 0.99 -6.73
N GLY A 116 19.55 2.17 -7.32
CA GLY A 116 20.31 2.51 -8.55
C GLY A 116 19.75 2.00 -9.87
N GLY A 117 18.59 1.35 -9.90
CA GLY A 117 17.95 0.95 -11.16
C GLY A 117 17.55 2.15 -12.02
N SER A 118 18.06 2.25 -13.25
CA SER A 118 17.89 3.44 -14.08
C SER A 118 16.45 3.66 -14.58
N SER A 119 15.64 2.61 -14.66
CA SER A 119 14.20 2.67 -14.94
C SER A 119 13.36 2.42 -13.69
N SER A 120 13.71 1.41 -12.90
CA SER A 120 13.14 1.18 -11.58
C SER A 120 14.07 0.31 -10.72
N CYS A 121 13.98 0.46 -9.40
CA CYS A 121 14.67 -0.46 -8.50
C CYS A 121 13.97 -1.83 -8.48
N ILE A 122 12.66 -1.86 -8.31
CA ILE A 122 11.85 -3.09 -8.40
C ILE A 122 10.85 -2.91 -9.53
N PHE A 123 10.78 -3.87 -10.47
CA PHE A 123 9.77 -3.91 -11.51
C PHE A 123 8.96 -5.20 -11.40
N SER A 124 7.63 -5.10 -11.43
CA SER A 124 6.74 -6.26 -11.30
C SER A 124 5.78 -6.38 -12.48
N GLU A 125 5.89 -7.52 -13.16
CA GLU A 125 4.92 -8.09 -14.09
C GLU A 125 4.43 -9.42 -13.51
N ALA A 126 4.08 -9.48 -12.24
CA ALA A 126 3.76 -10.71 -11.54
C ALA A 126 2.40 -10.63 -10.83
N HIS A 127 1.80 -11.78 -10.59
CA HIS A 127 0.60 -11.92 -9.78
C HIS A 127 0.93 -12.60 -8.44
N ASN A 128 0.34 -12.09 -7.35
CA ASN A 128 0.59 -12.54 -5.98
C ASN A 128 2.07 -12.43 -5.55
N ALA A 129 2.72 -11.33 -5.95
CA ALA A 129 4.04 -11.00 -5.44
C ALA A 129 3.95 -10.30 -4.08
N THR A 130 4.80 -10.70 -3.14
CA THR A 130 4.96 -10.04 -1.84
C THR A 130 6.37 -9.52 -1.70
N VAL A 131 6.51 -8.22 -1.50
CA VAL A 131 7.76 -7.53 -1.20
C VAL A 131 7.69 -7.05 0.25
N ARG A 132 8.60 -7.49 1.10
CA ARG A 132 8.58 -7.11 2.51
C ARG A 132 9.97 -6.97 3.12
N ASP A 133 10.04 -6.16 4.17
CA ASP A 133 11.28 -5.88 4.89
C ASP A 133 12.41 -5.40 3.97
N VAL A 134 12.08 -4.64 2.93
CA VAL A 134 13.07 -4.06 2.02
C VAL A 134 13.36 -2.60 2.36
N TYR A 135 14.55 -2.14 1.96
CA TYR A 135 14.90 -0.73 1.91
C TYR A 135 15.17 -0.36 0.44
N VAL A 136 14.23 0.32 -0.20
CA VAL A 136 14.32 0.77 -1.59
C VAL A 136 14.64 2.26 -1.58
N HIS A 137 15.78 2.63 -2.14
CA HIS A 137 16.21 4.03 -2.04
C HIS A 137 17.14 4.46 -3.16
N ASP A 138 17.27 5.78 -3.31
CA ASP A 138 18.16 6.40 -4.30
C ASP A 138 17.98 5.81 -5.70
N CYS A 139 16.71 5.58 -6.07
CA CYS A 139 16.33 5.11 -7.39
C CYS A 139 16.18 6.33 -8.31
N PRO A 140 17.01 6.48 -9.34
CA PRO A 140 17.04 7.68 -10.19
C PRO A 140 15.79 7.84 -11.05
N SER A 141 14.89 6.87 -11.02
CA SER A 141 13.59 6.86 -11.70
C SER A 141 12.54 6.31 -10.73
N HIS A 142 11.80 5.25 -11.08
CA HIS A 142 10.85 4.66 -10.15
C HIS A 142 11.54 3.86 -9.03
N GLY A 143 11.03 3.94 -7.81
CA GLY A 143 11.41 3.01 -6.75
C GLY A 143 10.81 1.62 -7.02
N ILE A 144 9.49 1.52 -6.96
CA ILE A 144 8.73 0.30 -7.28
C ILE A 144 7.77 0.62 -8.42
N LEU A 145 7.80 -0.20 -9.48
CA LEU A 145 6.95 -0.06 -10.66
C LEU A 145 6.23 -1.37 -10.94
N GLY A 146 4.90 -1.35 -10.88
CA GLY A 146 4.03 -2.42 -11.38
C GLY A 146 3.57 -2.12 -12.80
N ALA A 147 3.68 -3.07 -13.68
CA ALA A 147 3.25 -2.94 -15.07
C ALA A 147 1.71 -2.98 -15.19
N ASP A 148 1.22 -2.52 -16.32
CA ASP A 148 -0.17 -2.63 -16.74
C ASP A 148 -0.45 -3.90 -17.56
N GLN A 149 0.56 -4.74 -17.73
CA GLN A 149 0.51 -6.01 -18.44
C GLN A 149 1.04 -7.13 -17.56
N ASN A 150 0.32 -8.25 -17.54
CA ASN A 150 0.68 -9.45 -16.77
C ASN A 150 0.89 -9.19 -15.25
N SER A 151 0.41 -8.06 -14.74
CA SER A 151 0.49 -7.70 -13.32
C SER A 151 -0.83 -7.96 -12.63
N GLY A 152 -0.76 -8.66 -11.50
CA GLY A 152 -1.91 -8.93 -10.66
C GLY A 152 -1.75 -8.38 -9.24
N SER A 153 -2.21 -9.13 -8.25
CA SER A 153 -2.11 -8.73 -6.84
C SER A 153 -0.67 -8.54 -6.40
N PHE A 154 -0.42 -7.48 -5.65
CA PHE A 154 0.90 -7.15 -5.12
C PHE A 154 0.79 -6.69 -3.66
N THR A 155 1.67 -7.18 -2.81
CA THR A 155 1.74 -6.80 -1.40
C THR A 155 3.08 -6.14 -1.09
N LEU A 156 3.05 -4.94 -0.51
CA LEU A 156 4.22 -4.23 0.01
C LEU A 156 4.03 -3.99 1.51
N GLU A 157 4.91 -4.55 2.32
CA GLU A 157 4.77 -4.43 3.77
C GLU A 157 6.09 -4.33 4.52
N TYR A 158 6.07 -3.71 5.71
CA TYR A 158 7.22 -3.58 6.61
C TYR A 158 8.48 -3.02 5.93
N SER A 159 8.30 -2.12 4.98
CA SER A 159 9.37 -1.65 4.10
C SER A 159 9.58 -0.14 4.23
N GLU A 160 10.76 0.30 3.85
CA GLU A 160 11.10 1.71 3.72
C GLU A 160 11.41 2.04 2.27
N ILE A 161 10.73 3.06 1.73
CA ILE A 161 10.94 3.54 0.37
C ILE A 161 11.28 5.03 0.45
N ALA A 162 12.46 5.39 -0.04
CA ALA A 162 12.99 6.74 0.10
C ALA A 162 13.74 7.24 -1.13
N ARG A 163 13.81 8.56 -1.31
CA ARG A 163 14.66 9.25 -2.29
C ARG A 163 14.61 8.62 -3.69
N SER A 164 13.39 8.39 -4.17
CA SER A 164 13.11 7.83 -5.48
C SER A 164 12.17 8.75 -6.25
N GLY A 165 12.13 8.61 -7.57
CA GLY A 165 11.34 9.45 -8.45
C GLY A 165 12.17 10.45 -9.25
N GLN A 166 11.60 10.93 -10.37
CA GLN A 166 12.23 11.93 -11.22
C GLN A 166 11.19 12.76 -11.98
N GLY A 167 11.28 14.07 -11.91
CA GLY A 167 10.35 14.97 -12.58
C GLY A 167 8.90 14.69 -12.19
N ASP A 168 7.97 14.81 -13.13
CA ASP A 168 6.54 14.66 -12.85
C ASP A 168 6.02 13.25 -13.07
N ARG A 169 6.77 12.40 -13.80
CA ARG A 169 6.30 11.12 -14.33
C ARG A 169 6.96 9.88 -13.71
N ARG A 170 7.99 10.06 -12.88
CA ARG A 170 8.66 8.96 -12.19
C ARG A 170 8.38 9.07 -10.70
N HIS A 171 7.92 8.00 -10.10
CA HIS A 171 7.30 7.98 -8.78
C HIS A 171 8.06 7.05 -7.83
N ALA A 172 7.98 7.28 -6.53
CA ALA A 172 8.58 6.35 -5.57
C ALA A 172 7.90 4.97 -5.62
N ILE A 173 6.57 4.96 -5.68
CA ILE A 173 5.77 3.75 -5.90
C ILE A 173 4.76 4.05 -7.00
N TYR A 174 4.73 3.24 -8.05
CA TYR A 174 3.72 3.30 -9.10
C TYR A 174 3.21 1.89 -9.41
N MET A 175 1.99 1.58 -8.99
CA MET A 175 1.40 0.26 -9.16
C MET A 175 0.22 0.32 -10.10
N GLN A 176 0.24 -0.57 -11.06
CA GLN A 176 -0.83 -0.83 -12.02
C GLN A 176 -1.21 -2.30 -11.98
N SER A 177 -2.33 -2.67 -12.57
CA SER A 177 -2.76 -4.06 -12.73
C SER A 177 -3.28 -4.35 -14.13
N ASP A 178 -3.23 -5.61 -14.50
CA ASP A 178 -3.84 -6.17 -15.70
C ASP A 178 -5.16 -6.83 -15.33
N GLU A 179 -6.23 -6.05 -15.31
CA GLU A 179 -7.55 -6.51 -14.88
C GLU A 179 -8.15 -7.55 -15.85
N VAL A 180 -7.64 -7.64 -17.08
CA VAL A 180 -8.08 -8.64 -18.07
C VAL A 180 -7.41 -9.99 -17.77
N ALA A 181 -6.10 -9.99 -17.53
CA ALA A 181 -5.36 -11.20 -17.21
C ALA A 181 -5.66 -11.70 -15.78
N TYR A 182 -5.83 -10.77 -14.85
CA TYR A 182 -6.04 -11.04 -13.43
C TYR A 182 -7.19 -10.16 -12.89
N PRO A 183 -8.45 -10.57 -13.03
CA PRO A 183 -9.58 -9.87 -12.41
C PRO A 183 -9.51 -9.94 -10.89
N ASP A 184 -10.12 -8.97 -10.22
CA ASP A 184 -10.21 -8.85 -8.74
C ASP A 184 -8.85 -8.72 -8.02
N THR A 185 -7.87 -8.14 -8.68
CA THR A 185 -6.54 -7.94 -8.10
C THR A 185 -6.53 -6.85 -7.05
N VAL A 186 -5.62 -7.02 -6.07
CA VAL A 186 -5.47 -6.10 -4.95
C VAL A 186 -4.01 -5.68 -4.78
N PHE A 187 -3.79 -4.37 -4.76
CA PHE A 187 -2.57 -3.78 -4.24
C PHE A 187 -2.71 -3.57 -2.73
N ARG A 188 -1.95 -4.30 -1.91
CA ARG A 188 -1.88 -4.14 -0.46
C ARG A 188 -0.60 -3.45 -0.05
N MET A 189 -0.73 -2.32 0.63
CA MET A 189 0.39 -1.55 1.16
C MET A 189 0.16 -1.28 2.64
N ARG A 190 1.02 -1.86 3.53
CA ARG A 190 0.80 -1.74 4.98
C ARG A 190 2.10 -1.75 5.78
N TYR A 191 2.10 -1.00 6.88
CA TYR A 191 3.22 -0.90 7.82
C TYR A 191 4.52 -0.37 7.19
N ASN A 192 4.40 0.48 6.17
CA ASN A 192 5.56 1.02 5.46
C ASN A 192 5.86 2.45 5.90
N TYR A 193 7.13 2.82 5.78
CA TYR A 193 7.59 4.19 5.83
C TYR A 193 8.00 4.64 4.43
N VAL A 194 7.25 5.57 3.82
CA VAL A 194 7.49 6.07 2.47
C VAL A 194 7.73 7.56 2.52
N HIS A 195 8.91 8.00 2.05
CA HIS A 195 9.29 9.39 2.29
C HIS A 195 10.28 9.97 1.30
N SER A 196 10.39 11.32 1.31
CA SER A 196 11.47 12.08 0.67
C SER A 196 11.60 11.78 -0.83
N ALA A 197 10.51 11.83 -1.57
CA ALA A 197 10.57 11.65 -3.03
C ALA A 197 11.50 12.70 -3.67
N THR A 198 12.28 12.28 -4.65
CA THR A 198 13.13 13.15 -5.48
C THR A 198 12.43 13.62 -6.75
N GLY A 199 11.22 13.13 -7.00
CA GLY A 199 10.33 13.53 -8.08
C GLY A 199 9.00 12.79 -8.01
N GLY A 200 8.00 13.29 -8.71
CA GLY A 200 6.68 12.68 -8.86
C GLY A 200 5.88 12.56 -7.56
N VAL A 201 5.15 11.49 -7.45
CA VAL A 201 4.25 11.12 -6.37
C VAL A 201 4.89 10.04 -5.50
N LEU A 202 4.64 10.03 -4.19
CA LEU A 202 5.12 8.94 -3.33
C LEU A 202 4.39 7.63 -3.61
N VAL A 203 3.06 7.66 -3.65
CA VAL A 203 2.23 6.46 -3.90
C VAL A 203 1.23 6.75 -4.99
N ARG A 204 1.50 6.29 -6.22
CA ARG A 204 0.61 6.41 -7.36
C ARG A 204 0.03 5.04 -7.70
N VAL A 205 -1.30 4.95 -7.81
CA VAL A 205 -1.99 3.68 -7.98
C VAL A 205 -3.01 3.78 -9.12
N ARG A 206 -2.96 2.81 -10.03
CA ARG A 206 -3.94 2.49 -11.08
C ARG A 206 -4.33 1.02 -10.98
N HIS A 207 -4.57 0.54 -9.79
CA HIS A 207 -4.86 -0.85 -9.51
C HIS A 207 -6.34 -1.03 -9.27
N GLN A 208 -6.94 -2.14 -9.72
CA GLN A 208 -8.38 -2.39 -9.59
C GLN A 208 -8.89 -2.25 -8.16
N ARG A 209 -8.10 -2.69 -7.19
CA ARG A 209 -8.33 -2.46 -5.76
C ARG A 209 -7.03 -2.03 -5.07
N ALA A 210 -7.08 -1.00 -4.25
CA ALA A 210 -5.96 -0.59 -3.40
C ALA A 210 -6.35 -0.58 -1.92
N GLU A 211 -5.56 -1.26 -1.09
CA GLU A 211 -5.67 -1.30 0.37
C GLU A 211 -4.40 -0.69 0.96
N ILE A 212 -4.47 0.60 1.32
CA ILE A 212 -3.34 1.38 1.85
C ILE A 212 -3.60 1.58 3.35
N HIS A 213 -3.03 0.70 4.18
CA HIS A 213 -3.35 0.64 5.59
C HIS A 213 -2.11 0.81 6.47
N TYR A 214 -2.22 1.62 7.52
CA TYR A 214 -1.19 1.73 8.56
C TYR A 214 0.19 2.10 8.03
N ASN A 215 0.29 3.09 7.13
CA ASN A 215 1.56 3.56 6.61
C ASN A 215 1.86 4.97 7.12
N TRP A 216 3.15 5.32 7.09
CA TRP A 216 3.62 6.69 7.23
C TRP A 216 4.14 7.17 5.88
N ILE A 217 3.53 8.22 5.33
CA ILE A 217 3.77 8.73 3.98
C ILE A 217 4.05 10.23 4.07
N GLU A 218 5.27 10.69 3.74
CA GLU A 218 5.64 12.10 3.90
C GLU A 218 6.65 12.61 2.86
N GLY A 219 6.48 13.86 2.44
CA GLY A 219 7.50 14.57 1.67
C GLY A 219 7.57 14.15 0.21
N SER A 220 6.45 14.14 -0.45
CA SER A 220 6.34 14.01 -1.91
C SER A 220 6.85 15.25 -2.63
N ASP A 221 7.32 15.10 -3.85
CA ASP A 221 7.55 16.22 -4.76
C ASP A 221 6.23 16.79 -5.33
N LEU A 222 5.21 15.93 -5.54
CA LEU A 222 3.86 16.33 -5.99
C LEU A 222 2.80 15.99 -4.94
N HIS A 223 2.26 14.79 -4.97
CA HIS A 223 1.21 14.31 -4.05
C HIS A 223 1.74 13.17 -3.20
N GLU A 224 1.32 13.06 -1.96
CA GLU A 224 1.64 11.90 -1.14
C GLU A 224 0.97 10.65 -1.68
N VAL A 225 -0.31 10.76 -2.05
CA VAL A 225 -1.07 9.65 -2.64
C VAL A 225 -1.86 10.12 -3.85
N GLU A 226 -1.83 9.32 -4.90
CA GLU A 226 -2.60 9.54 -6.12
C GLU A 226 -3.29 8.25 -6.54
N LEU A 227 -4.63 8.30 -6.58
CA LEU A 227 -5.50 7.17 -6.91
C LEU A 227 -6.24 7.53 -8.19
N ILE A 228 -5.84 6.93 -9.28
CA ILE A 228 -6.29 7.32 -10.63
C ILE A 228 -6.71 6.11 -11.44
N GLY A 229 -7.58 6.33 -12.41
CA GLY A 229 -8.05 5.30 -13.31
C GLY A 229 -6.99 4.78 -14.29
N PRO A 230 -7.25 3.67 -14.96
CA PRO A 230 -6.34 3.06 -15.92
C PRO A 230 -6.07 3.98 -17.10
N ASP A 231 -4.90 3.83 -17.69
CA ASP A 231 -4.58 4.52 -18.94
C ASP A 231 -5.45 3.96 -20.07
N CYS A 232 -6.10 4.84 -20.82
CA CYS A 232 -6.94 4.41 -21.94
C CYS A 232 -6.16 3.79 -23.12
N GLU A 233 -4.86 4.02 -23.18
CA GLU A 233 -3.94 3.37 -24.11
C GLU A 233 -3.77 1.87 -23.84
N THR A 234 -4.05 1.45 -22.63
CA THR A 234 -3.84 0.07 -22.17
C THR A 234 -5.11 -0.77 -22.21
N GLN A 235 -6.18 -0.26 -22.81
CA GLN A 235 -7.42 -1.00 -23.01
C GLN A 235 -7.19 -2.20 -23.93
N LYS A 236 -7.28 -3.38 -23.36
CA LYS A 236 -7.03 -4.65 -24.02
C LYS A 236 -8.31 -5.30 -24.50
N ALA A 237 -8.19 -6.24 -25.46
CA ALA A 237 -9.29 -7.13 -25.81
C ALA A 237 -9.80 -7.87 -24.54
N GLY A 238 -11.12 -7.89 -24.34
CA GLY A 238 -11.75 -8.47 -23.15
C GLY A 238 -11.97 -7.47 -21.99
N TRP A 239 -11.50 -6.25 -22.13
CA TRP A 239 -11.71 -5.21 -21.14
C TRP A 239 -13.19 -4.74 -21.11
N THR A 240 -13.76 -4.61 -19.92
CA THR A 240 -15.14 -4.17 -19.71
C THR A 240 -15.19 -2.97 -18.74
N ALA A 241 -16.29 -2.24 -18.75
CA ALA A 241 -16.47 -1.10 -17.84
C ALA A 241 -16.44 -1.51 -16.36
N ASP A 242 -16.80 -2.74 -16.02
CA ASP A 242 -16.75 -3.26 -14.66
C ASP A 242 -15.32 -3.47 -14.17
N LEU A 243 -14.37 -3.74 -15.07
CA LEU A 243 -12.95 -3.86 -14.76
C LEU A 243 -12.26 -2.50 -14.51
N ARG A 244 -12.94 -1.37 -14.80
CA ARG A 244 -12.40 -0.01 -14.61
C ARG A 244 -12.50 0.51 -13.19
N ARG A 245 -13.08 -0.22 -12.26
CA ARG A 245 -13.31 0.29 -10.92
C ARG A 245 -12.02 0.21 -10.12
N GLU A 246 -11.40 1.38 -9.95
CA GLU A 246 -10.20 1.59 -9.14
C GLU A 246 -10.64 1.91 -7.71
N ASP A 247 -11.20 0.94 -6.99
CA ASP A 247 -11.62 1.12 -5.61
C ASP A 247 -10.40 1.22 -4.68
N ALA A 248 -10.37 2.23 -3.83
CA ALA A 248 -9.26 2.41 -2.91
C ALA A 248 -9.72 2.76 -1.50
N GLU A 249 -9.11 2.13 -0.50
CA GLU A 249 -9.29 2.54 0.89
C GLU A 249 -7.95 2.85 1.58
N LEU A 250 -7.97 3.95 2.34
CA LEU A 250 -6.86 4.41 3.17
C LEU A 250 -7.30 4.33 4.62
N VAL A 251 -6.66 3.48 5.43
CA VAL A 251 -7.06 3.24 6.81
C VAL A 251 -5.88 3.38 7.76
N GLY A 252 -6.00 4.25 8.75
CA GLY A 252 -5.02 4.39 9.82
C GLY A 252 -3.63 4.88 9.37
N ASN A 253 -3.54 5.68 8.30
CA ASN A 253 -2.29 6.20 7.80
C ASN A 253 -1.97 7.58 8.41
N VAL A 254 -0.68 7.89 8.51
CA VAL A 254 -0.19 9.26 8.63
C VAL A 254 0.25 9.75 7.26
N ILE A 255 -0.27 10.90 6.84
CA ILE A 255 0.03 11.53 5.55
C ILE A 255 0.48 12.96 5.83
N ILE A 256 1.72 13.31 5.47
CA ILE A 256 2.27 14.64 5.74
C ILE A 256 2.68 15.33 4.43
N HIS A 257 1.92 16.35 4.08
CA HIS A 257 2.17 17.16 2.91
C HIS A 257 3.09 18.33 3.24
N ARG A 258 4.34 18.24 2.81
CA ARG A 258 5.41 19.21 3.15
C ARG A 258 5.41 20.44 2.25
N SER A 259 5.98 21.53 2.76
CA SER A 259 6.21 22.77 1.99
C SER A 259 7.18 22.57 0.81
N THR A 260 7.97 21.52 0.81
CA THR A 260 8.86 21.15 -0.29
C THR A 260 8.12 20.62 -1.51
N SER A 261 6.87 20.20 -1.37
CA SER A 261 6.04 19.76 -2.50
C SER A 261 5.70 20.93 -3.43
N ARG A 262 5.87 20.73 -4.73
CA ARG A 262 5.45 21.67 -5.79
C ARG A 262 3.93 21.71 -5.96
N SER A 263 3.23 20.69 -5.51
CA SER A 263 1.76 20.62 -5.51
C SER A 263 1.18 21.27 -4.26
N GLY A 264 -0.05 21.76 -4.36
CA GLY A 264 -0.86 22.18 -3.22
C GLY A 264 -1.79 21.08 -2.69
N ASN A 265 -1.70 19.84 -3.18
CA ASN A 265 -2.64 18.78 -2.85
C ASN A 265 -1.92 17.60 -2.20
N ALA A 266 -2.38 17.16 -1.03
CA ALA A 266 -1.84 15.97 -0.37
C ALA A 266 -2.28 14.70 -1.12
N LEU A 267 -3.58 14.58 -1.38
CA LEU A 267 -4.15 13.47 -2.15
C LEU A 267 -4.77 13.99 -3.44
N ARG A 268 -4.62 13.23 -4.53
CA ARG A 268 -5.38 13.39 -5.77
C ARG A 268 -6.11 12.10 -6.07
N ILE A 269 -7.43 12.19 -6.32
CA ILE A 269 -8.28 11.07 -6.65
C ILE A 269 -9.06 11.35 -7.94
N GLY A 270 -9.38 10.29 -8.68
CA GLY A 270 -10.10 10.38 -9.95
C GLY A 270 -9.23 9.95 -11.12
N GLY A 271 -9.15 10.75 -12.16
CA GLY A 271 -8.34 10.44 -13.34
C GLY A 271 -7.18 11.41 -13.55
N ASP A 272 -6.50 11.20 -14.62
CA ASP A 272 -5.58 12.16 -15.21
C ASP A 272 -5.90 12.37 -16.71
N LEU A 273 -4.96 12.92 -17.48
CA LEU A 273 -5.18 13.16 -18.90
C LEU A 273 -5.35 11.87 -19.72
N ASN A 274 -4.91 10.73 -19.19
CA ASN A 274 -4.91 9.45 -19.90
C ASN A 274 -6.02 8.50 -19.45
N GLY A 275 -6.78 8.84 -18.41
CA GLY A 275 -7.84 7.97 -17.94
C GLY A 275 -8.71 8.60 -16.87
N ARG A 276 -9.93 8.06 -16.74
CA ARG A 276 -10.91 8.45 -15.73
C ARG A 276 -10.99 7.35 -14.69
N ASN A 277 -11.02 7.71 -13.42
CA ASN A 277 -11.36 6.79 -12.37
C ASN A 277 -12.90 6.68 -12.29
N GLN A 278 -13.42 5.46 -12.21
CA GLN A 278 -14.83 5.18 -11.92
C GLN A 278 -14.99 4.48 -10.57
N GLY A 279 -13.89 4.36 -9.83
CA GLY A 279 -13.83 3.71 -8.55
C GLY A 279 -14.32 4.58 -7.40
N ARG A 280 -14.34 3.97 -6.24
CA ARG A 280 -14.75 4.56 -4.96
C ARG A 280 -13.52 4.75 -4.10
N THR A 281 -13.48 5.85 -3.36
CA THR A 281 -12.39 6.10 -2.41
C THR A 281 -12.95 6.21 -1.00
N ARG A 282 -12.32 5.53 -0.04
CA ARG A 282 -12.71 5.54 1.36
C ARG A 282 -11.50 5.85 2.25
N LEU A 283 -11.61 6.85 3.13
CA LEU A 283 -10.59 7.26 4.08
C LEU A 283 -11.11 7.11 5.51
N VAL A 284 -10.45 6.30 6.34
CA VAL A 284 -10.89 6.06 7.73
C VAL A 284 -9.73 6.20 8.69
N ASN A 285 -9.92 7.01 9.73
CA ASN A 285 -8.93 7.17 10.81
C ASN A 285 -7.52 7.54 10.31
N ASN A 286 -7.39 8.37 9.27
CA ASN A 286 -6.10 8.89 8.85
C ASN A 286 -5.81 10.23 9.57
N THR A 287 -4.52 10.53 9.75
CA THR A 287 -4.04 11.85 10.15
C THR A 287 -3.35 12.50 8.96
N ILE A 288 -3.96 13.55 8.40
CA ILE A 288 -3.48 14.33 7.26
C ILE A 288 -2.97 15.68 7.77
N LEU A 289 -1.66 15.82 7.80
CA LEU A 289 -0.99 17.07 8.20
C LEU A 289 -0.54 17.84 6.95
N MET A 290 -1.03 19.07 6.81
CA MET A 290 -0.59 20.00 5.79
C MET A 290 0.55 20.87 6.38
N ASP A 291 1.78 20.35 6.39
CA ASP A 291 2.96 21.04 6.95
C ASP A 291 3.53 22.05 5.97
N ARG A 292 2.70 23.05 5.65
CA ARG A 292 3.01 24.13 4.71
C ARG A 292 2.16 25.36 4.99
N SER A 293 2.65 26.52 4.53
CA SER A 293 1.87 27.77 4.53
C SER A 293 1.01 27.90 3.26
N GLY A 294 0.07 28.82 3.29
CA GLY A 294 -0.82 29.14 2.17
C GLY A 294 -1.97 28.13 2.02
N THR A 295 -2.65 28.21 0.90
CA THR A 295 -3.78 27.31 0.61
C THR A 295 -3.25 25.93 0.22
N ALA A 296 -3.73 24.92 0.93
CA ALA A 296 -3.45 23.51 0.63
C ALA A 296 -4.76 22.71 0.61
N ASN A 297 -4.80 21.65 -0.18
CA ASN A 297 -5.97 20.80 -0.32
C ASN A 297 -5.66 19.41 0.25
N ALA A 298 -6.48 18.92 1.17
CA ALA A 298 -6.31 17.56 1.68
C ALA A 298 -6.62 16.55 0.56
N VAL A 299 -7.75 16.72 -0.11
CA VAL A 299 -8.15 15.87 -1.24
C VAL A 299 -8.54 16.73 -2.43
N LEU A 300 -7.93 16.47 -3.58
CA LEU A 300 -8.35 16.97 -4.88
C LEU A 300 -9.11 15.88 -5.63
N VAL A 301 -10.36 16.17 -6.01
CA VAL A 301 -11.19 15.30 -6.85
C VAL A 301 -11.18 15.83 -8.28
N GLN A 302 -10.87 14.96 -9.25
CA GLN A 302 -10.92 15.32 -10.67
C GLN A 302 -11.12 14.09 -11.57
N LEU A 303 -11.70 14.31 -12.74
CA LEU A 303 -11.75 13.36 -13.85
C LEU A 303 -12.42 12.02 -13.50
N GLY A 304 -13.63 12.09 -13.01
CA GLY A 304 -14.55 10.96 -13.01
C GLY A 304 -14.46 10.02 -11.81
N GLN A 305 -14.18 10.54 -10.61
CA GLN A 305 -14.28 9.77 -9.37
C GLN A 305 -15.71 9.23 -9.17
N GLY A 306 -15.86 7.97 -8.75
CA GLY A 306 -17.15 7.34 -8.50
C GLY A 306 -17.80 7.83 -7.21
N SER A 307 -17.08 7.77 -6.09
CA SER A 307 -17.54 8.29 -4.78
C SER A 307 -16.38 8.55 -3.83
N LEU A 308 -16.62 9.33 -2.78
CA LEU A 308 -15.67 9.60 -1.70
C LEU A 308 -16.36 9.48 -0.33
N GLU A 309 -15.81 8.64 0.53
CA GLU A 309 -16.21 8.55 1.94
C GLU A 309 -15.02 8.92 2.84
N MET A 310 -15.28 9.73 3.89
CA MET A 310 -14.23 10.10 4.85
C MET A 310 -14.81 10.04 6.28
N HIS A 311 -14.21 9.19 7.13
CA HIS A 311 -14.67 8.97 8.50
C HIS A 311 -13.52 9.01 9.51
N ASN A 312 -13.73 9.65 10.64
CA ASN A 312 -12.77 9.69 11.75
C ASN A 312 -11.37 10.23 11.37
N ASN A 313 -11.24 11.03 10.32
CA ASN A 313 -9.92 11.57 9.93
C ASN A 313 -9.63 12.88 10.67
N VAL A 314 -8.34 13.13 10.93
CA VAL A 314 -7.84 14.45 11.32
C VAL A 314 -7.25 15.14 10.09
N ILE A 315 -7.67 16.37 9.81
CA ILE A 315 -7.10 17.21 8.75
C ILE A 315 -6.68 18.55 9.36
N TYR A 316 -5.37 18.78 9.42
CA TYR A 316 -4.78 19.88 10.16
C TYR A 316 -3.69 20.60 9.36
N GLN A 317 -3.71 21.94 9.41
CA GLN A 317 -2.70 22.82 8.83
C GLN A 317 -2.24 23.84 9.89
N PRO A 318 -1.17 23.56 10.63
CA PRO A 318 -0.77 24.36 11.80
C PRO A 318 -0.20 25.73 11.47
N ALA A 319 0.21 26.00 10.21
CA ALA A 319 0.81 27.27 9.82
C ALA A 319 -0.16 28.44 10.05
N SER A 320 0.31 29.50 10.70
CA SER A 320 -0.50 30.67 11.02
C SER A 320 -1.09 31.30 9.75
N GLY A 321 -2.36 31.70 9.82
CA GLY A 321 -3.09 32.29 8.71
C GLY A 321 -3.46 31.34 7.58
N SER A 322 -3.22 30.02 7.74
CA SER A 322 -3.56 29.02 6.76
C SER A 322 -4.99 28.46 6.98
N ALA A 323 -5.63 28.09 5.88
CA ALA A 323 -6.95 27.50 5.86
C ALA A 323 -6.95 26.33 4.86
N PRO A 324 -6.90 25.07 5.32
CA PRO A 324 -6.92 23.93 4.42
C PRO A 324 -8.27 23.80 3.73
N ASN A 325 -8.25 23.51 2.43
CA ASN A 325 -9.41 23.00 1.73
C ASN A 325 -9.52 21.51 1.99
N ILE A 326 -10.69 21.03 2.39
CA ILE A 326 -10.87 19.61 2.73
C ILE A 326 -11.06 18.79 1.46
N VAL A 327 -12.11 19.05 0.69
CA VAL A 327 -12.35 18.38 -0.60
C VAL A 327 -12.49 19.45 -1.67
N ARG A 328 -11.44 19.60 -2.49
CA ARG A 328 -11.46 20.47 -3.65
C ARG A 328 -11.89 19.67 -4.87
N GLU A 329 -12.90 20.13 -5.54
CA GLU A 329 -13.35 19.58 -6.81
C GLU A 329 -12.88 20.49 -7.95
N ASN A 330 -12.19 19.92 -8.94
CA ASN A 330 -11.84 20.69 -10.11
C ASN A 330 -13.10 20.97 -10.95
N PRO A 331 -13.28 22.18 -11.45
CA PRO A 331 -14.39 22.47 -12.32
C PRO A 331 -14.28 21.63 -13.61
N ALA A 332 -15.43 21.28 -14.13
CA ALA A 332 -15.54 20.59 -15.40
C ALA A 332 -14.88 21.38 -16.53
N SER A 333 -14.12 20.71 -17.34
CA SER A 333 -13.62 21.23 -18.62
C SER A 333 -13.39 20.07 -19.56
N ASN A 334 -13.74 20.23 -20.83
CA ASN A 334 -13.43 19.21 -21.82
C ASN A 334 -11.96 19.28 -22.21
N VAL A 335 -11.34 18.15 -22.40
CA VAL A 335 -9.98 18.00 -22.92
C VAL A 335 -9.99 16.95 -24.00
N ASP A 336 -9.46 17.33 -25.13
CA ASP A 336 -9.09 16.40 -26.17
C ASP A 336 -7.69 15.87 -25.86
N THR A 337 -7.58 14.59 -25.59
CA THR A 337 -6.29 13.95 -25.35
C THR A 337 -5.88 13.15 -26.56
N PRO A 338 -4.60 13.16 -26.93
CA PRO A 338 -4.14 12.46 -28.15
C PRO A 338 -4.40 10.95 -28.10
N TYR A 339 -4.60 10.38 -26.92
CA TYR A 339 -4.69 8.93 -26.71
C TYR A 339 -6.12 8.44 -26.45
N CYS A 340 -6.95 9.27 -25.80
CA CYS A 340 -8.28 8.85 -25.33
C CYS A 340 -9.43 9.55 -26.05
N GLY A 341 -9.12 10.45 -26.99
CA GLY A 341 -10.13 11.32 -27.63
C GLY A 341 -10.75 12.33 -26.64
N PRO A 342 -11.89 12.91 -26.96
CA PRO A 342 -12.58 13.86 -26.10
C PRO A 342 -12.92 13.22 -24.75
N GLN A 343 -12.42 13.79 -23.66
CA GLN A 343 -12.71 13.36 -22.30
C GLN A 343 -13.48 14.44 -21.54
N SER A 344 -14.57 14.06 -20.90
CA SER A 344 -15.20 14.92 -19.89
C SER A 344 -14.29 15.04 -18.68
N ARG A 345 -14.05 16.25 -18.21
CA ARG A 345 -13.32 16.54 -16.97
C ARG A 345 -14.24 16.75 -15.77
N GLU A 346 -15.45 16.22 -15.84
CA GLU A 346 -16.30 16.22 -14.65
C GLU A 346 -15.54 15.53 -13.49
N PRO A 347 -15.53 16.14 -12.29
CA PRO A 347 -14.87 15.52 -11.14
C PRO A 347 -15.51 14.17 -10.76
N TRP A 348 -16.80 13.99 -11.05
CA TRP A 348 -17.55 12.79 -10.71
C TRP A 348 -18.02 12.04 -11.95
N SER A 349 -17.95 10.71 -11.92
CA SER A 349 -18.31 9.87 -13.05
C SER A 349 -19.84 9.79 -13.28
N ASP A 350 -20.61 9.86 -12.22
CA ASP A 350 -22.07 9.72 -12.21
C ASP A 350 -22.68 10.55 -11.07
N GLY A 351 -22.54 11.86 -11.18
CA GLY A 351 -22.94 12.81 -10.15
C GLY A 351 -22.09 12.77 -8.88
N ARG A 352 -22.24 13.78 -8.06
CA ARG A 352 -21.47 13.95 -6.82
C ARG A 352 -21.96 12.98 -5.73
N LYS A 353 -21.05 12.12 -5.25
CA LYS A 353 -21.33 11.10 -4.23
C LYS A 353 -20.29 11.21 -3.12
N VAL A 354 -20.64 11.96 -2.08
CA VAL A 354 -19.76 12.22 -0.93
C VAL A 354 -20.48 11.85 0.35
N ALA A 355 -19.76 11.22 1.27
CA ALA A 355 -20.22 10.92 2.63
C ALA A 355 -19.09 11.10 3.64
N GLY A 356 -19.44 11.21 4.91
CA GLY A 356 -18.43 11.27 5.98
C GLY A 356 -19.07 11.43 7.36
N SER A 357 -18.30 11.02 8.36
CA SER A 357 -18.71 11.21 9.75
C SER A 357 -17.54 11.38 10.69
N ASN A 358 -17.73 12.15 11.76
CA ASN A 358 -16.81 12.28 12.87
C ASN A 358 -15.37 12.66 12.45
N ASN A 359 -15.19 13.41 11.36
CA ASN A 359 -13.88 13.97 11.02
C ASN A 359 -13.59 15.17 11.92
N TRP A 360 -12.32 15.37 12.26
CA TRP A 360 -11.86 16.59 12.87
C TRP A 360 -11.13 17.45 11.84
N VAL A 361 -11.53 18.71 11.70
CA VAL A 361 -10.92 19.67 10.79
C VAL A 361 -10.58 20.96 11.51
N GLN A 362 -9.55 21.66 11.05
CA GLN A 362 -9.20 22.99 11.55
C GLN A 362 -10.39 23.95 11.44
N ALA A 363 -10.60 24.82 12.40
CA ALA A 363 -11.74 25.76 12.43
C ALA A 363 -11.83 26.63 11.19
N SER A 364 -10.68 27.07 10.64
CA SER A 364 -10.57 27.85 9.41
C SER A 364 -10.73 27.03 8.13
N ALA A 365 -10.90 25.71 8.19
CA ALA A 365 -10.98 24.85 7.01
C ALA A 365 -12.16 25.24 6.10
N ALA A 366 -11.86 25.32 4.80
CA ALA A 366 -12.83 25.56 3.74
C ALA A 366 -13.14 24.27 2.97
N LEU A 367 -14.15 24.31 2.12
CA LEU A 367 -14.60 23.19 1.28
C LEU A 367 -14.83 21.89 2.06
N VAL A 368 -15.36 22.03 3.28
CA VAL A 368 -15.83 20.88 4.07
C VAL A 368 -17.14 20.41 3.47
N PRO A 369 -17.27 19.13 3.07
CA PRO A 369 -18.50 18.63 2.47
C PRO A 369 -19.70 18.80 3.40
N ALA A 370 -20.80 19.32 2.84
CA ALA A 370 -22.04 19.55 3.61
C ALA A 370 -22.74 18.24 4.03
N GLU A 371 -22.42 17.14 3.35
CA GLU A 371 -22.95 15.81 3.61
C GLU A 371 -22.33 15.15 4.85
N TRP A 372 -21.23 15.70 5.36
CA TRP A 372 -20.60 15.14 6.54
C TRP A 372 -21.40 15.39 7.81
N THR A 373 -21.49 14.39 8.67
CA THR A 373 -22.17 14.44 9.96
C THR A 373 -21.18 14.34 11.12
N GLY A 374 -21.48 14.95 12.25
CA GLY A 374 -20.63 14.86 13.44
C GLY A 374 -19.21 15.43 13.28
N THR A 375 -18.99 16.32 12.31
CA THR A 375 -17.69 16.94 12.08
C THR A 375 -17.32 17.86 13.22
N LEU A 376 -16.15 17.62 13.83
CA LEU A 376 -15.56 18.48 14.84
C LEU A 376 -14.67 19.55 14.21
N ARG A 377 -14.70 20.76 14.78
CA ARG A 377 -13.86 21.89 14.34
C ARG A 377 -13.11 22.47 15.53
N GLY A 378 -11.83 22.75 15.35
CA GLY A 378 -11.01 23.32 16.40
C GLY A 378 -9.76 24.03 15.87
N SER A 379 -9.09 24.75 16.75
CA SER A 379 -7.81 25.40 16.41
C SER A 379 -6.61 24.47 16.59
N ASP A 380 -6.71 23.48 17.46
CA ASP A 380 -5.67 22.54 17.82
C ASP A 380 -6.28 21.16 18.10
N PRO A 381 -5.85 20.10 17.41
CA PRO A 381 -6.26 18.74 17.70
C PRO A 381 -5.66 18.21 19.01
N MET A 382 -4.75 18.95 19.64
CA MET A 382 -4.07 18.62 20.88
C MET A 382 -3.28 17.30 20.80
N PHE A 383 -2.42 17.19 19.82
CA PHE A 383 -1.45 16.10 19.73
C PHE A 383 -0.44 16.15 20.89
N THR A 384 0.12 15.02 21.25
CA THR A 384 1.10 14.90 22.32
C THR A 384 2.33 15.76 22.06
N ASP A 385 2.88 15.71 20.85
CA ASP A 385 4.00 16.57 20.43
C ASP A 385 4.02 16.73 18.90
N LEU A 386 3.46 17.83 18.41
CA LEU A 386 3.42 18.10 16.98
C LEU A 386 4.81 18.34 16.39
N ALA A 387 5.73 18.95 17.15
CA ALA A 387 7.09 19.24 16.67
C ALA A 387 7.90 17.95 16.44
N GLN A 388 7.66 16.93 17.25
CA GLN A 388 8.24 15.59 17.08
C GLN A 388 7.34 14.65 16.26
N LEU A 389 6.27 15.17 15.67
CA LEU A 389 5.29 14.40 14.88
C LEU A 389 4.65 13.24 15.68
N ASN A 390 4.49 13.42 16.98
CA ASN A 390 3.74 12.50 17.80
C ASN A 390 2.25 12.87 17.77
N PHE A 391 1.52 12.23 16.85
CA PHE A 391 0.11 12.50 16.59
C PHE A 391 -0.85 11.78 17.53
N ARG A 392 -0.39 11.16 18.60
CA ARG A 392 -1.29 10.63 19.63
C ARG A 392 -2.04 11.78 20.29
N PRO A 393 -3.35 11.67 20.50
CA PRO A 393 -4.11 12.66 21.25
C PRO A 393 -3.61 12.70 22.69
N ARG A 394 -3.38 13.89 23.23
CA ARG A 394 -3.08 14.06 24.67
C ARG A 394 -4.37 14.19 25.48
N ALA A 395 -4.27 14.08 26.79
CA ALA A 395 -5.39 14.28 27.70
C ALA A 395 -6.11 15.63 27.43
N GLY A 396 -7.44 15.60 27.33
CA GLY A 396 -8.28 16.74 26.98
C GLY A 396 -8.40 17.04 25.49
N SER A 397 -7.78 16.26 24.61
CA SER A 397 -7.92 16.40 23.16
C SER A 397 -9.37 16.19 22.71
N PRO A 398 -9.88 17.01 21.77
CA PRO A 398 -11.21 16.81 21.18
C PRO A 398 -11.31 15.54 20.31
N LEU A 399 -10.19 14.84 20.07
CA LEU A 399 -10.14 13.61 19.29
C LEU A 399 -10.53 12.38 20.12
N LEU A 400 -10.38 12.48 21.47
CA LEU A 400 -10.55 11.35 22.37
C LEU A 400 -11.98 10.84 22.37
N ASN A 401 -12.14 9.54 22.09
CA ASN A 401 -13.43 8.84 22.07
C ASN A 401 -14.50 9.52 21.20
N ALA A 402 -14.08 10.31 20.23
CA ALA A 402 -14.96 11.12 19.39
C ALA A 402 -15.27 10.49 18.04
N GLY A 403 -14.58 9.39 17.71
CA GLY A 403 -14.79 8.68 16.46
C GLY A 403 -16.09 7.86 16.42
N ASN A 404 -16.48 7.46 15.23
CA ASN A 404 -17.57 6.53 14.97
C ASN A 404 -17.00 5.10 14.91
N ASN A 405 -17.46 4.21 15.79
CA ASN A 405 -16.98 2.82 15.83
C ASN A 405 -17.50 1.95 14.67
N ALA A 406 -18.53 2.40 13.97
CA ALA A 406 -19.15 1.66 12.87
C ALA A 406 -19.45 2.59 11.69
N PRO A 407 -18.44 3.19 11.05
CA PRO A 407 -18.65 4.08 9.91
C PRO A 407 -19.19 3.27 8.74
N ALA A 408 -20.51 3.34 8.57
CA ALA A 408 -21.20 2.63 7.51
C ALA A 408 -20.98 3.30 6.17
N THR A 409 -20.75 2.50 5.14
CA THR A 409 -20.75 2.97 3.76
C THR A 409 -22.20 3.26 3.31
N PRO A 410 -22.46 4.34 2.56
CA PRO A 410 -23.80 4.68 2.11
C PRO A 410 -24.39 3.59 1.21
N SER A 411 -25.67 3.26 1.43
CA SER A 411 -26.38 2.26 0.62
C SER A 411 -26.51 2.63 -0.86
N ALA A 412 -26.51 3.93 -1.15
CA ALA A 412 -26.60 4.44 -2.53
C ALA A 412 -25.32 4.26 -3.34
N PHE A 413 -24.16 4.16 -2.68
CA PHE A 413 -22.84 3.93 -3.30
C PHE A 413 -21.92 3.16 -2.35
N PRO A 414 -22.24 1.89 -2.08
CA PRO A 414 -21.53 1.11 -1.08
C PRO A 414 -20.09 0.86 -1.51
N PHE A 415 -19.16 0.99 -0.56
CA PHE A 415 -17.77 0.56 -0.77
C PHE A 415 -17.70 -0.96 -0.55
N PRO A 416 -17.06 -1.74 -1.44
CA PRO A 416 -17.04 -3.19 -1.30
C PRO A 416 -16.08 -3.63 -0.19
N THR A 417 -16.51 -4.55 0.66
CA THR A 417 -15.70 -5.19 1.72
C THR A 417 -14.77 -4.22 2.47
N PRO A 418 -15.29 -3.15 3.13
CA PRO A 418 -14.48 -2.13 3.74
C PRO A 418 -13.76 -2.64 5.00
N GLN A 419 -12.52 -2.18 5.22
CA GLN A 419 -11.91 -2.23 6.55
C GLN A 419 -12.62 -1.20 7.44
N VAL A 420 -13.44 -1.65 8.36
CA VAL A 420 -14.34 -0.77 9.12
C VAL A 420 -13.55 0.20 10.01
N LEU A 421 -12.59 -0.32 10.79
CA LEU A 421 -11.73 0.44 11.67
C LEU A 421 -10.28 -0.02 11.55
N PRO A 422 -9.30 0.84 11.85
CA PRO A 422 -7.90 0.43 11.90
C PRO A 422 -7.66 -0.57 13.05
N ALA A 423 -6.92 -1.63 12.75
CA ALA A 423 -6.51 -2.64 13.72
C ALA A 423 -5.10 -2.40 14.28
N PHE A 424 -4.30 -1.56 13.62
CA PHE A 424 -2.91 -1.31 13.98
C PHE A 424 -2.57 0.17 13.89
N ASP A 425 -1.52 0.57 14.59
CA ASP A 425 -0.89 1.88 14.46
C ASP A 425 0.07 1.90 13.26
N PRO A 426 0.22 3.03 12.55
CA PRO A 426 1.27 3.18 11.55
C PRO A 426 2.66 3.27 12.21
N PRO A 427 3.76 2.95 11.48
CA PRO A 427 5.12 3.17 11.95
C PRO A 427 5.35 4.66 12.23
N ARG A 428 6.30 4.97 13.13
CA ARG A 428 6.66 6.35 13.43
C ARG A 428 7.98 6.73 12.77
N ARG A 429 7.94 7.03 11.45
CA ARG A 429 9.12 7.44 10.66
C ARG A 429 10.29 6.45 10.76
N THR A 430 9.97 5.18 10.86
CA THR A 430 10.96 4.11 10.91
C THR A 430 10.37 2.84 10.32
N LYS A 431 11.21 2.05 9.71
CA LYS A 431 10.81 0.74 9.22
C LYS A 431 10.58 -0.22 10.39
N LEU A 432 9.44 -0.87 10.44
CA LEU A 432 9.16 -1.94 11.40
C LEU A 432 9.80 -3.26 10.94
N ALA A 433 10.14 -4.13 11.89
CA ALA A 433 10.45 -5.50 11.58
C ALA A 433 9.16 -6.28 11.23
N VAL A 434 9.29 -7.35 10.47
CA VAL A 434 8.14 -8.16 10.07
C VAL A 434 7.46 -8.75 11.31
N GLY A 435 6.18 -8.46 11.48
CA GLY A 435 5.39 -8.92 12.61
C GLY A 435 5.37 -7.98 13.83
N ASP A 436 6.12 -6.88 13.81
CA ASP A 436 6.17 -5.90 14.91
C ASP A 436 5.14 -4.77 14.75
N ALA A 437 4.09 -4.99 13.97
CA ALA A 437 2.99 -4.04 13.90
C ALA A 437 2.31 -3.91 15.27
N HIS A 438 2.20 -2.68 15.77
CA HIS A 438 1.57 -2.38 17.06
C HIS A 438 0.06 -2.41 16.92
N ALA A 439 -0.60 -3.29 17.68
CA ALA A 439 -2.06 -3.34 17.69
C ALA A 439 -2.64 -2.03 18.25
N ARG A 440 -3.64 -1.50 17.58
CA ARG A 440 -4.39 -0.34 18.04
C ARG A 440 -5.37 -0.77 19.13
N LEU A 441 -5.17 -0.27 20.34
CA LEU A 441 -5.98 -0.61 21.51
C LEU A 441 -7.02 0.48 21.78
N MET A 442 -8.27 0.08 21.99
CA MET A 442 -9.37 0.97 22.37
C MET A 442 -9.84 0.62 23.79
N PRO A 443 -9.09 0.99 24.84
CA PRO A 443 -9.40 0.58 26.21
C PRO A 443 -10.74 1.11 26.71
N GLU A 444 -11.21 2.24 26.18
CA GLU A 444 -12.47 2.88 26.55
C GLU A 444 -13.65 2.48 25.64
N GLY A 445 -13.44 1.56 24.70
CA GLY A 445 -14.45 1.01 23.83
C GLY A 445 -14.96 1.97 22.74
N ARG A 446 -14.39 3.18 22.63
CA ARG A 446 -14.66 4.13 21.53
C ARG A 446 -13.34 4.53 20.87
N ILE A 447 -13.38 4.62 19.55
CA ILE A 447 -12.20 4.96 18.78
C ILE A 447 -11.90 6.46 18.85
N ASP A 448 -10.62 6.81 18.96
CA ASP A 448 -10.14 8.16 18.79
C ASP A 448 -10.14 8.55 17.31
N ILE A 449 -10.34 9.84 17.02
CA ILE A 449 -10.23 10.36 15.65
C ILE A 449 -8.76 10.46 15.24
N GLY A 450 -8.42 10.01 14.02
CA GLY A 450 -7.05 10.02 13.48
C GLY A 450 -6.36 8.67 13.52
N ALA A 451 -5.07 8.65 13.21
CA ALA A 451 -4.28 7.42 12.99
C ALA A 451 -3.88 6.69 14.28
N PHE A 452 -3.99 7.35 15.44
CA PHE A 452 -3.54 6.79 16.72
C PHE A 452 -4.61 6.92 17.81
N GLU A 453 -4.62 5.98 18.75
CA GLU A 453 -5.28 6.14 20.05
C GLU A 453 -4.40 6.93 21.01
N GLN A 454 -4.98 7.42 22.11
CA GLN A 454 -4.25 8.08 23.17
C GLN A 454 -3.17 7.16 23.77
N PHE A 455 -3.52 5.90 24.00
CA PHE A 455 -2.65 4.94 24.64
C PHE A 455 -1.81 4.14 23.65
N ASP A 456 -0.53 3.94 23.97
CA ASP A 456 0.35 3.02 23.30
C ASP A 456 0.27 1.64 23.97
N ILE A 457 0.44 0.57 23.22
CA ILE A 457 0.50 -0.78 23.76
C ILE A 457 1.62 -0.93 24.81
N ASP A 458 2.74 -0.25 24.58
CA ASP A 458 3.88 -0.27 25.52
C ASP A 458 3.53 0.41 26.85
N GLN A 459 2.79 1.52 26.80
CA GLN A 459 2.32 2.20 28.03
C GLN A 459 1.27 1.38 28.79
N VAL A 460 0.39 0.67 28.07
CA VAL A 460 -0.63 -0.19 28.71
C VAL A 460 0.02 -1.42 29.34
N SER A 461 1.02 -2.02 28.70
CA SER A 461 1.75 -3.16 29.26
C SER A 461 2.52 -2.79 30.53
N ASP A 462 3.05 -1.59 30.65
CA ASP A 462 3.70 -1.11 31.85
C ASP A 462 2.70 -0.87 33.00
N LEU A 463 1.54 -0.30 32.71
CA LEU A 463 0.46 -0.13 33.70
C LEU A 463 -0.08 -1.47 34.22
N ILE A 464 -0.17 -2.47 33.37
CA ILE A 464 -0.63 -3.83 33.75
C ILE A 464 0.43 -4.58 34.53
N ARG A 465 1.72 -4.43 34.21
CA ARG A 465 2.83 -4.99 35.02
C ARG A 465 2.84 -4.45 36.44
N VAL A 466 2.52 -3.18 36.63
CA VAL A 466 2.43 -2.55 37.97
C VAL A 466 1.25 -3.12 38.78
N ASN A 467 0.14 -3.51 38.14
CA ASN A 467 -1.07 -3.99 38.81
C ASN A 467 -1.24 -5.51 38.86
N GLY A 468 -0.28 -6.30 38.35
CA GLY A 468 -0.28 -7.77 38.44
C GLY A 468 -1.37 -8.48 37.63
N SER A 469 -2.08 -7.79 36.77
CA SER A 469 -3.10 -8.36 35.86
C SER A 469 -2.49 -8.74 34.53
N GLN A 470 -2.86 -9.89 34.00
CA GLN A 470 -2.48 -10.28 32.63
C GLN A 470 -3.11 -9.31 31.61
N PRO A 471 -2.37 -8.83 30.62
CA PRO A 471 -2.95 -7.98 29.59
C PRO A 471 -4.04 -8.75 28.83
N LEU A 472 -5.21 -8.12 28.69
CA LEU A 472 -6.20 -8.53 27.68
C LEU A 472 -5.64 -8.15 26.31
N ILE A 473 -4.62 -8.87 25.86
CA ILE A 473 -4.20 -8.84 24.48
C ILE A 473 -5.30 -9.58 23.72
N PRO A 474 -6.06 -8.94 22.82
CA PRO A 474 -6.92 -9.71 21.93
C PRO A 474 -6.03 -10.75 21.27
N PRO A 475 -6.50 -12.01 21.13
CA PRO A 475 -5.70 -13.02 20.47
C PRO A 475 -5.25 -12.43 19.14
N ARG A 476 -3.96 -12.47 18.90
CA ARG A 476 -3.34 -12.14 17.61
C ARG A 476 -4.31 -12.69 16.57
N PRO A 477 -4.89 -11.88 15.66
CA PRO A 477 -5.75 -12.47 14.64
C PRO A 477 -4.91 -13.57 14.06
N ALA A 478 -5.42 -14.81 14.16
CA ALA A 478 -4.68 -16.00 13.78
C ALA A 478 -4.12 -15.62 12.43
N GLY A 479 -2.81 -15.35 12.43
CA GLY A 479 -2.15 -15.00 11.21
C GLY A 479 -2.67 -16.07 10.30
N THR A 480 -3.26 -15.70 9.20
CA THR A 480 -3.34 -16.62 8.10
C THR A 480 -1.96 -17.20 8.08
N ALA A 481 -1.80 -18.32 8.78
CA ALA A 481 -0.61 -19.14 8.68
C ALA A 481 -0.39 -19.17 7.19
N ALA A 482 0.79 -18.78 6.78
CA ALA A 482 1.16 -18.87 5.40
C ALA A 482 0.64 -20.20 4.90
N GLN A 483 -0.52 -20.17 4.28
CA GLN A 483 -1.01 -21.18 3.38
C GLN A 483 -0.73 -20.68 1.99
#